data_4b0c847708adac0c6e17ce1c9a35a6cc
#
_entry.id   4b0c847708adac0c6e17ce1c9a35a6cc
#
_cell.length_a   1.000
_cell.length_b   1.000
_cell.length_c   1.000
_cell.angle_alpha   90.00
_cell.angle_beta   90.00
_cell.angle_gamma   90.00
#
_symmetry.space_group_name_H-M   'P 1'
#
loop_
_entity.id
_entity.type
_entity.pdbx_description
1 polymer ?
#
loop_
_entity_poly.entity_id
_entity_poly.type
_entity_poly.pdbx_seq_one_letter_code
_entity_poly.pdbx_strand_id
1 'polypeptide(L)'
;MYNQLCNTPSDINEHLPTLARLASECESVTEMGVRYCVSTFAFIEGKPKKLTCIDIVHPNSYHAQGGIESFRKVVELCAEKDIDFRFIEASTLDIEIEETDLLFIDTLHTGEHLRKELALHGNKAKKYLVFHDTVSCRDELVPVIQEFYDNNERWISYQEHSNNNGIIILSTC
;
A
#
# COMPACT_ATOMS: atom_id res chain seq x y z
N MET A 1 -14.96 -11.36 -1.38
CA MET A 1 -14.22 -10.33 -2.15
C MET A 1 -12.73 -10.67 -2.22
N TYR A 2 -11.96 -10.70 -1.12
CA TYR A 2 -10.50 -10.95 -1.13
C TYR A 2 -10.09 -12.19 -1.95
N ASN A 3 -10.63 -13.38 -1.65
CA ASN A 3 -10.32 -14.62 -2.40
C ASN A 3 -10.64 -14.53 -3.90
N GLN A 4 -11.68 -13.79 -4.27
CA GLN A 4 -12.01 -13.55 -5.68
C GLN A 4 -10.93 -12.69 -6.33
N LEU A 5 -10.49 -11.60 -5.69
CA LEU A 5 -9.45 -10.73 -6.21
C LEU A 5 -8.11 -11.44 -6.38
N CYS A 6 -7.71 -12.31 -5.45
CA CYS A 6 -6.50 -13.13 -5.60
C CYS A 6 -6.53 -14.02 -6.86
N ASN A 7 -7.72 -14.44 -7.30
CA ASN A 7 -7.92 -15.32 -8.47
C ASN A 7 -8.33 -14.57 -9.74
N THR A 8 -8.48 -13.25 -9.68
CA THR A 8 -8.84 -12.42 -10.84
C THR A 8 -7.60 -11.70 -11.32
N PRO A 9 -7.10 -11.94 -12.55
CA PRO A 9 -5.90 -11.30 -13.06
C PRO A 9 -5.98 -9.77 -12.97
N SER A 10 -4.96 -9.18 -12.35
CA SER A 10 -4.73 -7.74 -12.27
C SER A 10 -3.23 -7.46 -12.16
N ASP A 11 -2.86 -6.22 -12.05
CA ASP A 11 -1.48 -5.77 -11.85
C ASP A 11 -0.90 -6.17 -10.48
N ILE A 12 -1.75 -6.53 -9.49
CA ILE A 12 -1.36 -6.77 -8.10
C ILE A 12 -1.90 -8.09 -7.50
N ASN A 13 -2.76 -8.81 -8.21
CA ASN A 13 -3.51 -9.95 -7.63
C ASN A 13 -2.62 -11.02 -6.98
N GLU A 14 -1.45 -11.32 -7.56
CA GLU A 14 -0.54 -12.33 -7.04
C GLU A 14 0.15 -11.91 -5.73
N HIS A 15 0.18 -10.60 -5.45
CA HIS A 15 0.78 -10.04 -4.24
C HIS A 15 -0.21 -9.89 -3.08
N LEU A 16 -1.53 -9.98 -3.33
CA LEU A 16 -2.55 -9.83 -2.29
C LEU A 16 -2.35 -10.79 -1.09
N PRO A 17 -1.98 -12.08 -1.27
CA PRO A 17 -1.69 -12.96 -0.14
C PRO A 17 -0.51 -12.48 0.71
N THR A 18 0.54 -11.94 0.09
CA THR A 18 1.69 -11.36 0.79
C THR A 18 1.27 -10.13 1.58
N LEU A 19 0.52 -9.20 0.97
CA LEU A 19 0.04 -7.99 1.64
C LEU A 19 -0.88 -8.32 2.83
N ALA A 20 -1.78 -9.30 2.68
CA ALA A 20 -2.65 -9.75 3.77
C ALA A 20 -1.85 -10.35 4.93
N ARG A 21 -0.82 -11.17 4.64
CA ARG A 21 0.08 -11.71 5.66
C ARG A 21 0.81 -10.59 6.41
N LEU A 22 1.44 -9.65 5.71
CA LEU A 22 2.14 -8.53 6.34
C LEU A 22 1.20 -7.70 7.22
N ALA A 23 0.00 -7.40 6.72
CA ALA A 23 -1.01 -6.67 7.48
C ALA A 23 -1.47 -7.41 8.74
N SER A 24 -1.48 -8.76 8.73
CA SER A 24 -1.85 -9.56 9.91
C SER A 24 -0.84 -9.47 11.07
N GLU A 25 0.36 -8.98 10.79
CA GLU A 25 1.43 -8.75 11.77
C GLU A 25 1.44 -7.31 12.29
N CYS A 26 0.48 -6.47 11.83
CA CYS A 26 0.44 -5.03 12.05
C CYS A 26 -0.82 -4.60 12.79
N GLU A 27 -0.70 -3.63 13.70
CA GLU A 27 -1.85 -2.96 14.30
C GLU A 27 -2.37 -1.82 13.43
N SER A 28 -1.49 -1.19 12.65
CA SER A 28 -1.85 -0.07 11.78
C SER A 28 -1.25 -0.25 10.39
N VAL A 29 -2.05 0.06 9.37
CA VAL A 29 -1.67 0.06 7.96
C VAL A 29 -2.04 1.39 7.34
N THR A 30 -1.10 1.96 6.57
CA THR A 30 -1.36 3.12 5.72
C THR A 30 -1.11 2.73 4.26
N GLU A 31 -2.10 2.95 3.41
CA GLU A 31 -2.09 2.71 1.98
C GLU A 31 -2.07 4.05 1.24
N MET A 32 -1.05 4.27 0.42
CA MET A 32 -0.92 5.41 -0.48
C MET A 32 -1.11 4.93 -1.92
N GLY A 33 -2.14 5.46 -2.60
CA GLY A 33 -2.64 4.96 -3.88
C GLY A 33 -3.65 3.83 -3.68
N VAL A 34 -4.92 4.10 -3.98
CA VAL A 34 -6.05 3.21 -3.64
C VAL A 34 -6.83 2.79 -4.88
N ARG A 35 -6.97 3.71 -5.86
CA ARG A 35 -7.75 3.50 -7.09
C ARG A 35 -9.15 2.95 -6.75
N TYR A 36 -9.44 1.70 -7.10
CA TYR A 36 -10.71 1.01 -6.81
C TYR A 36 -10.58 -0.10 -5.74
N CYS A 37 -9.63 0.08 -4.81
CA CYS A 37 -9.49 -0.67 -3.55
C CYS A 37 -9.03 -2.14 -3.65
N VAL A 38 -8.29 -2.55 -4.68
CA VAL A 38 -7.87 -3.97 -4.82
C VAL A 38 -6.95 -4.40 -3.67
N SER A 39 -5.87 -3.68 -3.43
CA SER A 39 -4.92 -3.88 -2.32
C SER A 39 -5.56 -3.68 -0.95
N THR A 40 -6.49 -2.72 -0.83
CA THR A 40 -7.24 -2.44 0.40
C THR A 40 -7.92 -3.68 0.96
N PHE A 41 -8.49 -4.55 0.10
CA PHE A 41 -9.11 -5.81 0.56
C PHE A 41 -8.11 -6.80 1.15
N ALA A 42 -6.85 -6.78 0.72
CA ALA A 42 -5.80 -7.60 1.33
C ALA A 42 -5.44 -7.08 2.73
N PHE A 43 -5.37 -5.77 2.91
CA PHE A 43 -5.13 -5.19 4.23
C PHE A 43 -6.28 -5.48 5.20
N ILE A 44 -7.54 -5.38 4.75
CA ILE A 44 -8.72 -5.76 5.56
C ILE A 44 -8.68 -7.25 5.95
N GLU A 45 -8.20 -8.13 5.07
CA GLU A 45 -8.06 -9.55 5.39
C GLU A 45 -7.03 -9.79 6.51
N GLY A 46 -5.97 -9.00 6.58
CA GLY A 46 -4.99 -9.01 7.67
C GLY A 46 -5.54 -8.54 9.03
N LYS A 47 -6.66 -7.82 9.04
CA LYS A 47 -7.36 -7.33 10.24
C LYS A 47 -6.53 -6.42 11.15
N PRO A 48 -5.89 -5.37 10.64
CA PRO A 48 -5.25 -4.38 11.49
C PRO A 48 -6.31 -3.66 12.34
N LYS A 49 -5.90 -3.02 13.44
CA LYS A 49 -6.82 -2.17 14.23
C LYS A 49 -7.18 -0.88 13.51
N LYS A 50 -6.22 -0.37 12.70
CA LYS A 50 -6.38 0.90 11.97
C LYS A 50 -5.93 0.72 10.52
N LEU A 51 -6.75 1.20 9.59
CA LEU A 51 -6.45 1.26 8.16
C LEU A 51 -6.70 2.67 7.64
N THR A 52 -5.64 3.34 7.19
CA THR A 52 -5.72 4.67 6.57
C THR A 52 -5.39 4.54 5.09
N CYS A 53 -6.30 4.93 4.23
CA CYS A 53 -6.15 4.91 2.77
C CYS A 53 -6.09 6.35 2.25
N ILE A 54 -5.14 6.65 1.37
CA ILE A 54 -4.88 8.00 0.86
C ILE A 54 -4.80 7.93 -0.66
N ASP A 55 -5.57 8.76 -1.34
CA ASP A 55 -5.52 8.90 -2.79
C ASP A 55 -5.92 10.33 -3.18
N ILE A 56 -5.38 10.83 -4.29
CA ILE A 56 -5.79 12.13 -4.88
C ILE A 56 -7.17 12.07 -5.52
N VAL A 57 -7.69 10.86 -5.77
CA VAL A 57 -8.99 10.62 -6.41
C VAL A 57 -9.80 9.66 -5.55
N HIS A 58 -11.01 10.07 -5.18
CA HIS A 58 -11.89 9.19 -4.42
C HIS A 58 -12.26 7.94 -5.24
N PRO A 59 -12.23 6.71 -4.65
CA PRO A 59 -12.58 5.47 -5.35
C PRO A 59 -13.91 5.51 -6.10
N ASN A 60 -14.90 6.25 -5.60
CA ASN A 60 -16.19 6.43 -6.26
C ASN A 60 -16.10 7.07 -7.65
N SER A 61 -15.00 7.75 -7.98
CA SER A 61 -14.79 8.32 -9.32
C SER A 61 -14.49 7.27 -10.39
N TYR A 62 -14.11 6.07 -9.98
CA TYR A 62 -13.84 4.94 -10.88
C TYR A 62 -15.09 4.10 -11.15
N HIS A 63 -16.17 4.72 -11.63
CA HIS A 63 -17.48 4.08 -11.84
C HIS A 63 -17.41 2.85 -12.75
N ALA A 64 -16.71 2.96 -13.87
CA ALA A 64 -16.60 1.89 -14.87
C ALA A 64 -15.84 0.65 -14.35
N GLN A 65 -14.97 0.83 -13.37
CA GLN A 65 -14.16 -0.22 -12.71
C GLN A 65 -14.78 -0.72 -11.40
N GLY A 66 -16.02 -0.31 -11.10
CA GLY A 66 -16.72 -0.75 -9.88
C GLY A 66 -16.21 -0.09 -8.59
N GLY A 67 -15.57 1.08 -8.67
CA GLY A 67 -15.00 1.77 -7.51
C GLY A 67 -16.03 2.10 -6.43
N ILE A 68 -17.24 2.52 -6.80
CA ILE A 68 -18.32 2.80 -5.85
C ILE A 68 -18.64 1.56 -5.00
N GLU A 69 -18.85 0.42 -5.67
CA GLU A 69 -19.20 -0.83 -5.01
C GLU A 69 -18.08 -1.36 -4.14
N SER A 70 -16.84 -1.27 -4.65
CA SER A 70 -15.64 -1.67 -3.92
C SER A 70 -15.47 -0.82 -2.66
N PHE A 71 -15.56 0.50 -2.77
CA PHE A 71 -15.41 1.39 -1.61
C PHE A 71 -16.51 1.19 -0.57
N ARG A 72 -17.76 1.06 -1.01
CA ARG A 72 -18.87 0.71 -0.11
C ARG A 72 -18.59 -0.58 0.66
N LYS A 73 -18.08 -1.61 -0.05
CA LYS A 73 -17.74 -2.90 0.57
C LYS A 73 -16.56 -2.80 1.52
N VAL A 74 -15.56 -1.96 1.24
CA VAL A 74 -14.45 -1.65 2.17
C VAL A 74 -15.01 -1.11 3.48
N VAL A 75 -15.87 -0.08 3.42
CA VAL A 75 -16.48 0.53 4.63
C VAL A 75 -17.28 -0.50 5.43
N GLU A 76 -18.10 -1.32 4.76
CA GLU A 76 -18.88 -2.38 5.40
C GLU A 76 -17.97 -3.39 6.12
N LEU A 77 -16.94 -3.91 5.43
CA LEU A 77 -16.04 -4.92 5.99
C LEU A 77 -15.18 -4.38 7.13
N CYS A 78 -14.75 -3.13 7.06
CA CYS A 78 -14.02 -2.50 8.16
C CYS A 78 -14.91 -2.38 9.40
N ALA A 79 -16.17 -1.97 9.23
CA ALA A 79 -17.14 -1.94 10.33
C ALA A 79 -17.43 -3.33 10.91
N GLU A 80 -17.62 -4.35 10.05
CA GLU A 80 -17.83 -5.73 10.47
C GLU A 80 -16.65 -6.33 11.25
N LYS A 81 -15.42 -5.91 10.94
CA LYS A 81 -14.18 -6.42 11.53
C LYS A 81 -13.62 -5.54 12.63
N ASP A 82 -14.30 -4.48 13.04
CA ASP A 82 -13.88 -3.50 14.06
C ASP A 82 -12.53 -2.83 13.70
N ILE A 83 -12.36 -2.46 12.43
CA ILE A 83 -11.19 -1.73 11.92
C ILE A 83 -11.51 -0.23 11.89
N ASP A 84 -10.71 0.59 12.58
CA ASP A 84 -10.77 2.07 12.46
C ASP A 84 -10.29 2.47 11.05
N PHE A 85 -11.26 2.65 10.14
CA PHE A 85 -11.01 2.95 8.74
C PHE A 85 -11.12 4.44 8.46
N ARG A 86 -10.13 4.98 7.73
CA ARG A 86 -10.14 6.36 7.23
C ARG A 86 -9.74 6.39 5.77
N PHE A 87 -10.48 7.16 4.98
CA PHE A 87 -10.07 7.55 3.64
C PHE A 87 -9.77 9.05 3.62
N ILE A 88 -8.63 9.44 3.05
CA ILE A 88 -8.17 10.82 2.91
C ILE A 88 -8.00 11.11 1.42
N GLU A 89 -8.84 11.99 0.88
CA GLU A 89 -8.69 12.47 -0.49
C GLU A 89 -7.70 13.64 -0.52
N ALA A 90 -6.44 13.33 -0.80
CA ALA A 90 -5.35 14.31 -0.83
C ALA A 90 -4.14 13.77 -1.60
N SER A 91 -3.30 14.68 -2.05
CA SER A 91 -1.95 14.32 -2.50
C SER A 91 -1.10 13.86 -1.31
N THR A 92 -0.37 12.78 -1.47
CA THR A 92 0.58 12.28 -0.46
C THR A 92 1.67 13.29 -0.13
N LEU A 93 1.95 14.24 -1.02
CA LEU A 93 2.94 15.29 -0.81
C LEU A 93 2.41 16.50 -0.03
N ASP A 94 1.08 16.60 0.12
CA ASP A 94 0.41 17.75 0.78
C ASP A 94 -0.07 17.42 2.20
N ILE A 95 0.18 16.21 2.68
CA ILE A 95 -0.23 15.76 4.01
C ILE A 95 0.95 15.16 4.78
N GLU A 96 0.80 15.06 6.08
CA GLU A 96 1.68 14.29 6.95
C GLU A 96 0.89 13.10 7.53
N ILE A 97 1.40 11.87 7.34
CA ILE A 97 0.77 10.68 7.91
C ILE A 97 1.21 10.47 9.37
N GLU A 98 0.36 9.79 10.12
CA GLU A 98 0.74 9.26 11.43
C GLU A 98 1.76 8.11 11.27
N GLU A 99 2.46 7.77 12.34
CA GLU A 99 3.26 6.54 12.38
C GLU A 99 2.38 5.32 12.16
N THR A 100 2.88 4.37 11.37
CA THR A 100 2.13 3.16 10.99
C THR A 100 3.05 1.94 11.03
N ASP A 101 2.52 0.76 11.32
CA ASP A 101 3.33 -0.46 11.29
C ASP A 101 3.70 -0.85 9.85
N LEU A 102 2.76 -0.73 8.93
CA LEU A 102 2.97 -0.98 7.51
C LEU A 102 2.60 0.26 6.70
N LEU A 103 3.52 0.74 5.87
CA LEU A 103 3.27 1.74 4.83
C LEU A 103 3.38 1.06 3.47
N PHE A 104 2.32 1.11 2.68
CA PHE A 104 2.26 0.66 1.30
C PHE A 104 2.20 1.85 0.36
N ILE A 105 3.09 1.89 -0.65
CA ILE A 105 3.19 2.99 -1.63
C ILE A 105 2.95 2.43 -3.03
N ASP A 106 1.87 2.88 -3.66
CA ASP A 106 1.43 2.55 -5.01
C ASP A 106 0.82 3.78 -5.70
N THR A 107 1.59 4.86 -5.76
CA THR A 107 1.14 6.19 -6.20
C THR A 107 1.61 6.51 -7.62
N LEU A 108 2.29 7.63 -7.82
CA LEU A 108 2.87 8.01 -9.10
C LEU A 108 4.23 7.33 -9.29
N HIS A 109 4.38 6.52 -10.34
CA HIS A 109 5.52 5.65 -10.58
C HIS A 109 6.71 6.41 -11.20
N THR A 110 7.13 7.52 -10.58
CA THR A 110 8.34 8.28 -10.95
C THR A 110 9.29 8.37 -9.77
N GLY A 111 10.59 8.27 -10.03
CA GLY A 111 11.62 8.34 -8.99
C GLY A 111 11.61 9.67 -8.24
N GLU A 112 11.29 10.78 -8.93
CA GLU A 112 11.19 12.10 -8.28
C GLU A 112 10.06 12.14 -7.24
N HIS A 113 8.89 11.60 -7.59
CA HIS A 113 7.74 11.57 -6.68
C HIS A 113 8.02 10.69 -5.47
N LEU A 114 8.51 9.47 -5.72
CA LEU A 114 8.85 8.52 -4.66
C LEU A 114 9.89 9.07 -3.68
N ARG A 115 10.93 9.79 -4.16
CA ARG A 115 11.89 10.46 -3.25
C ARG A 115 11.22 11.42 -2.28
N LYS A 116 10.25 12.21 -2.77
CA LYS A 116 9.51 13.15 -1.93
C LYS A 116 8.64 12.41 -0.91
N GLU A 117 7.94 11.35 -1.32
CA GLU A 117 7.15 10.52 -0.40
C GLU A 117 8.02 9.87 0.67
N LEU A 118 9.16 9.30 0.30
CA LEU A 118 10.09 8.69 1.25
C LEU A 118 10.68 9.69 2.23
N ALA A 119 11.00 10.91 1.76
CA ALA A 119 11.48 11.97 2.63
C ALA A 119 10.45 12.41 3.68
N LEU A 120 9.16 12.45 3.31
CA LEU A 120 8.06 12.83 4.19
C LEU A 120 7.60 11.67 5.08
N HIS A 121 7.50 10.46 4.53
CA HIS A 121 6.74 9.36 5.12
C HIS A 121 7.54 8.09 5.38
N GLY A 122 8.65 7.86 4.68
CA GLY A 122 9.37 6.60 4.76
C GLY A 122 9.77 6.19 6.18
N ASN A 123 10.14 7.16 7.02
CA ASN A 123 10.48 6.92 8.42
C ASN A 123 9.28 6.83 9.37
N LYS A 124 8.05 7.01 8.90
CA LYS A 124 6.81 6.79 9.66
C LYS A 124 6.42 5.30 9.72
N ALA A 125 6.92 4.48 8.78
CA ALA A 125 6.72 3.04 8.79
C ALA A 125 7.59 2.38 9.86
N LYS A 126 7.00 1.55 10.73
CA LYS A 126 7.69 0.95 11.88
C LYS A 126 8.20 -0.46 11.62
N LYS A 127 7.45 -1.28 10.88
CA LYS A 127 7.78 -2.68 10.61
C LYS A 127 8.04 -2.95 9.13
N TYR A 128 7.13 -2.48 8.28
CA TYR A 128 7.15 -2.76 6.84
C TYR A 128 6.97 -1.50 6.02
N LEU A 129 7.81 -1.35 4.99
CA LEU A 129 7.66 -0.37 3.92
C LEU A 129 7.61 -1.14 2.61
N VAL A 130 6.49 -1.05 1.90
CA VAL A 130 6.18 -1.89 0.75
C VAL A 130 5.89 -1.03 -0.46
N PHE A 131 6.49 -1.37 -1.59
CA PHE A 131 6.38 -0.66 -2.87
C PHE A 131 5.81 -1.58 -3.92
N HIS A 132 4.84 -1.10 -4.70
CA HIS A 132 4.32 -1.80 -5.86
C HIS A 132 4.96 -1.29 -7.16
N ASP A 133 4.66 -1.96 -8.29
CA ASP A 133 5.15 -1.65 -9.64
C ASP A 133 6.69 -1.66 -9.80
N THR A 134 7.39 -2.37 -8.96
CA THR A 134 8.86 -2.40 -8.93
C THR A 134 9.50 -3.18 -10.07
N VAL A 135 8.71 -3.89 -10.88
CA VAL A 135 9.13 -4.51 -12.14
C VAL A 135 8.68 -3.67 -13.33
N SER A 136 7.41 -3.25 -13.37
CA SER A 136 6.85 -2.45 -14.47
C SER A 136 7.49 -1.07 -14.58
N CYS A 137 7.88 -0.47 -13.44
CA CYS A 137 8.53 0.85 -13.36
C CYS A 137 9.92 0.77 -12.72
N ARG A 138 10.65 -0.32 -13.02
CA ARG A 138 11.92 -0.65 -12.37
C ARG A 138 12.95 0.47 -12.40
N ASP A 139 13.17 1.06 -13.56
CA ASP A 139 14.21 2.07 -13.78
C ASP A 139 13.95 3.37 -13.01
N GLU A 140 12.70 3.65 -12.69
CA GLU A 140 12.28 4.81 -11.90
C GLU A 140 12.31 4.52 -10.40
N LEU A 141 11.71 3.40 -9.96
CA LEU A 141 11.45 3.15 -8.55
C LEU A 141 12.63 2.49 -7.83
N VAL A 142 13.23 1.44 -8.43
CA VAL A 142 14.22 0.61 -7.72
C VAL A 142 15.47 1.39 -7.30
N PRO A 143 16.05 2.29 -8.12
CA PRO A 143 17.19 3.08 -7.67
C PRO A 143 16.89 3.95 -6.45
N VAL A 144 15.67 4.48 -6.35
CA VAL A 144 15.24 5.32 -5.22
C VAL A 144 15.01 4.49 -3.96
N ILE A 145 14.40 3.32 -4.10
CA ILE A 145 14.17 2.39 -2.98
C ILE A 145 15.52 1.89 -2.45
N GLN A 146 16.45 1.53 -3.32
CA GLN A 146 17.77 1.07 -2.94
C GLN A 146 18.56 2.18 -2.22
N GLU A 147 18.56 3.41 -2.77
CA GLU A 147 19.18 4.58 -2.14
C GLU A 147 18.63 4.82 -0.72
N PHE A 148 17.30 4.71 -0.56
CA PHE A 148 16.65 4.87 0.73
C PHE A 148 17.04 3.76 1.72
N TYR A 149 17.07 2.50 1.24
CA TYR A 149 17.49 1.35 2.04
C TYR A 149 18.94 1.48 2.51
N ASP A 150 19.87 1.79 1.60
CA ASP A 150 21.30 1.88 1.89
C ASP A 150 21.64 3.02 2.86
N ASN A 151 20.85 4.09 2.89
CA ASN A 151 21.03 5.23 3.76
C ASN A 151 20.23 5.17 5.07
N ASN A 152 19.59 4.04 5.37
CA ASN A 152 18.69 3.93 6.52
C ASN A 152 18.86 2.59 7.26
N GLU A 153 19.81 2.54 8.19
CA GLU A 153 20.22 1.32 8.93
C GLU A 153 19.10 0.61 9.70
N ARG A 154 17.96 1.25 9.90
CA ARG A 154 16.80 0.61 10.54
C ARG A 154 16.17 -0.50 9.70
N TRP A 155 16.32 -0.43 8.38
CA TRP A 155 15.80 -1.44 7.45
C TRP A 155 16.84 -2.55 7.30
N ILE A 156 16.57 -3.72 7.89
CA ILE A 156 17.53 -4.84 7.95
C ILE A 156 17.25 -5.93 6.89
N SER A 157 16.10 -5.88 6.24
CA SER A 157 15.73 -6.80 5.17
C SER A 157 15.23 -6.06 3.94
N TYR A 158 15.67 -6.52 2.78
CA TYR A 158 15.23 -6.07 1.45
C TYR A 158 14.81 -7.31 0.67
N GLN A 159 13.51 -7.43 0.38
CA GLN A 159 12.95 -8.56 -0.35
C GLN A 159 12.30 -8.08 -1.65
N GLU A 160 12.67 -8.68 -2.77
CA GLU A 160 12.10 -8.38 -4.09
C GLU A 160 11.31 -9.59 -4.60
N HIS A 161 10.07 -9.35 -5.05
CA HIS A 161 9.22 -10.31 -5.74
C HIS A 161 8.98 -9.80 -7.15
N SER A 162 9.47 -10.54 -8.15
CA SER A 162 9.48 -10.10 -9.55
C SER A 162 8.29 -10.58 -10.38
N ASN A 163 7.38 -11.35 -9.80
CA ASN A 163 6.14 -11.75 -10.46
C ASN A 163 5.14 -10.59 -10.53
N ASN A 164 4.13 -10.71 -11.38
CA ASN A 164 3.15 -9.66 -11.64
C ASN A 164 3.85 -8.33 -11.99
N ASN A 165 3.43 -7.19 -11.48
CA ASN A 165 4.15 -5.91 -11.70
C ASN A 165 5.31 -5.68 -10.70
N GLY A 166 5.54 -6.62 -9.79
CA GLY A 166 6.60 -6.59 -8.80
C GLY A 166 6.26 -5.84 -7.52
N ILE A 167 6.76 -6.36 -6.39
CA ILE A 167 6.79 -5.64 -5.12
C ILE A 167 8.19 -5.72 -4.49
N ILE A 168 8.57 -4.66 -3.77
CA ILE A 168 9.72 -4.64 -2.87
C ILE A 168 9.20 -4.40 -1.46
N ILE A 169 9.75 -5.16 -0.50
CA ILE A 169 9.41 -5.10 0.91
C ILE A 169 10.68 -4.79 1.70
N LEU A 170 10.71 -3.69 2.41
CA LEU A 170 11.71 -3.41 3.43
C LEU A 170 11.11 -3.77 4.79
N SER A 171 11.90 -4.39 5.67
CA SER A 171 11.47 -4.69 7.04
C SER A 171 12.54 -4.40 8.08
N THR A 172 12.08 -4.15 9.30
CA THR A 172 12.93 -3.90 10.49
C THR A 172 13.15 -5.15 11.33
N CYS A 173 12.67 -6.31 10.92
CA CYS A 173 12.74 -7.60 11.64
C CYS A 173 12.88 -8.77 10.66
#